data_ced4b217f9a3bca5111d906f3f912572
#
_entry.id   ced4b217f9a3bca5111d906f3f912572
#
_cell.length_a   1.000
_cell.length_b   1.000
_cell.length_c   1.000
_cell.angle_alpha   90.00
_cell.angle_beta   90.00
_cell.angle_gamma   90.00
#
_symmetry.space_group_name_H-M   'P 1'
#
loop_
_entity.id
_entity.type
_entity.pdbx_description
1 polymer ?
#
loop_
_entity_poly.entity_id
_entity_poly.type
_entity_poly.pdbx_seq_one_letter_code
_entity_poly.pdbx_strand_id
1 'polypeptide(L)'
;MKTDTFGVSVLFPTTRNGREWYSQFHVGPSRTIIFGPSGVYDPELIFRGNGVYTINNGILTVSGPCPHIYVRGSTLNHVDVPKTTPTWKNVEVTFYSNTIDPGRNPVPYAGVEAVVRTDHYPDTDLCNTRGIGGKWNFDGRCQFEKETVHLNDSSGNKQVNTVYPFMNNGPMPLNTWIGYKYIVRSLNNDTECCAEMYMDTTNGENGGSWIKVNEFIDYNGWSSDVPSCCEIHRGRVLDANYTVYLRTDGVIKQLYKWFSIREIDPLN
;
A
#
# COMPACT_ATOMS: atom_id res chain seq x y z
N MET A 1 -18.65 15.15 -7.51
CA MET A 1 -17.97 14.20 -6.61
C MET A 1 -16.96 14.99 -5.79
N LYS A 2 -16.77 14.68 -4.49
CA LYS A 2 -15.75 15.37 -3.67
C LYS A 2 -14.37 14.93 -4.12
N THR A 3 -13.41 15.84 -4.16
CA THR A 3 -12.00 15.55 -4.49
C THR A 3 -11.11 15.80 -3.28
N ASP A 4 -9.97 15.15 -3.26
CA ASP A 4 -8.89 15.36 -2.29
C ASP A 4 -8.01 16.58 -2.64
N THR A 5 -6.93 16.77 -1.89
CA THR A 5 -5.96 17.87 -2.09
C THR A 5 -5.27 17.84 -3.46
N PHE A 6 -5.15 16.68 -4.08
CA PHE A 6 -4.57 16.52 -5.42
C PHE A 6 -5.60 16.67 -6.55
N GLY A 7 -6.87 16.94 -6.22
CA GLY A 7 -7.97 16.98 -7.18
C GLY A 7 -8.48 15.59 -7.59
N VAL A 8 -8.08 14.53 -6.90
CA VAL A 8 -8.50 13.17 -7.16
C VAL A 8 -9.82 12.87 -6.43
N SER A 9 -10.77 12.26 -7.13
CA SER A 9 -12.07 11.89 -6.54
C SER A 9 -11.90 10.95 -5.35
N VAL A 10 -12.59 11.25 -4.24
CA VAL A 10 -12.66 10.37 -3.07
C VAL A 10 -13.84 9.42 -3.22
N LEU A 11 -13.64 8.14 -2.96
CA LEU A 11 -14.70 7.13 -3.09
C LEU A 11 -15.48 6.96 -1.77
N PHE A 12 -14.80 7.11 -0.65
CA PHE A 12 -15.40 7.05 0.68
C PHE A 12 -15.16 8.36 1.43
N PRO A 13 -16.15 8.87 2.16
CA PRO A 13 -15.96 10.07 2.95
C PRO A 13 -14.93 9.83 4.06
N THR A 14 -14.13 10.85 4.34
CA THR A 14 -13.26 10.83 5.51
C THR A 14 -14.12 10.78 6.76
N THR A 15 -13.81 9.88 7.70
CA THR A 15 -14.52 9.78 8.96
C THR A 15 -14.40 11.09 9.76
N ARG A 16 -15.38 11.37 10.61
CA ARG A 16 -15.36 12.60 11.42
C ARG A 16 -14.09 12.62 12.30
N ASN A 17 -13.30 13.69 12.16
CA ASN A 17 -11.98 13.84 12.79
C ASN A 17 -10.94 12.78 12.36
N GLY A 18 -11.20 12.07 11.27
CA GLY A 18 -10.25 11.12 10.71
C GLY A 18 -9.00 11.81 10.16
N ARG A 19 -7.91 11.08 10.15
CA ARG A 19 -6.63 11.56 9.63
C ARG A 19 -6.63 11.53 8.11
N GLU A 20 -5.97 12.54 7.55
CA GLU A 20 -5.61 12.60 6.13
C GLU A 20 -4.11 12.90 6.04
N TRP A 21 -3.42 12.17 5.20
CA TRP A 21 -2.02 12.40 4.89
C TRP A 21 -1.85 12.50 3.37
N TYR A 22 -1.05 13.47 2.95
CA TYR A 22 -0.77 13.75 1.53
C TYR A 22 0.73 13.94 1.35
N SER A 23 1.32 13.23 0.39
CA SER A 23 2.74 13.36 0.08
C SER A 23 3.11 14.79 -0.36
N GLN A 24 4.25 15.27 0.14
CA GLN A 24 4.79 16.60 -0.17
C GLN A 24 5.90 16.53 -1.23
N PHE A 25 5.76 15.66 -2.23
CA PHE A 25 6.78 15.48 -3.28
C PHE A 25 7.02 16.74 -4.10
N HIS A 26 6.06 17.66 -4.15
CA HIS A 26 6.15 18.95 -4.83
C HIS A 26 6.81 20.06 -3.96
N VAL A 27 7.09 19.76 -2.68
CA VAL A 27 7.67 20.73 -1.73
C VAL A 27 9.17 20.47 -1.61
N GLY A 28 9.94 21.56 -1.58
CA GLY A 28 11.39 21.53 -1.40
C GLY A 28 12.18 21.21 -2.68
N PRO A 29 13.50 21.16 -2.59
CA PRO A 29 14.38 20.91 -3.72
C PRO A 29 14.31 19.45 -4.15
N SER A 30 14.81 19.19 -5.36
CA SER A 30 15.11 17.83 -5.80
C SER A 30 16.08 17.15 -4.85
N ARG A 31 15.80 15.90 -4.50
CA ARG A 31 16.57 15.16 -3.50
C ARG A 31 16.59 13.67 -3.76
N THR A 32 17.71 13.04 -3.39
CA THR A 32 17.88 11.58 -3.46
C THR A 32 17.99 11.04 -2.04
N ILE A 33 17.29 9.94 -1.79
CA ILE A 33 17.27 9.23 -0.51
C ILE A 33 17.59 7.76 -0.81
N ILE A 34 18.63 7.24 -0.18
CA ILE A 34 19.00 5.82 -0.33
C ILE A 34 18.26 4.99 0.73
N PHE A 35 18.16 5.52 1.94
CA PHE A 35 17.52 4.84 3.07
C PHE A 35 17.21 5.84 4.19
N GLY A 36 16.08 5.65 4.86
CA GLY A 36 15.72 6.43 6.04
C GLY A 36 14.56 7.40 5.85
N PRO A 37 14.42 8.38 6.76
CA PRO A 37 13.33 9.36 6.70
C PRO A 37 13.49 10.30 5.49
N SER A 38 12.35 10.75 4.97
CA SER A 38 12.31 11.73 3.87
C SER A 38 12.83 13.13 4.27
N GLY A 39 13.03 13.39 5.56
CA GLY A 39 13.47 14.66 6.09
C GLY A 39 12.31 15.61 6.42
N VAL A 40 12.59 16.92 6.41
CA VAL A 40 11.64 17.93 6.91
C VAL A 40 10.40 18.13 6.05
N TYR A 41 10.41 17.68 4.81
CA TYR A 41 9.28 17.89 3.88
C TYR A 41 8.17 16.85 4.04
N ASP A 42 8.52 15.63 4.44
CA ASP A 42 7.60 14.51 4.66
C ASP A 42 8.05 13.73 5.92
N PRO A 43 7.90 14.29 7.13
CA PRO A 43 8.49 13.72 8.35
C PRO A 43 7.92 12.33 8.69
N GLU A 44 6.69 12.02 8.27
CA GLU A 44 6.10 10.71 8.46
C GLU A 44 6.53 9.67 7.42
N LEU A 45 7.15 10.12 6.32
CA LEU A 45 7.55 9.25 5.21
C LEU A 45 8.93 8.66 5.44
N ILE A 46 9.03 7.34 5.33
CA ILE A 46 10.28 6.61 5.53
C ILE A 46 10.52 5.67 4.36
N PHE A 47 11.72 5.73 3.82
CA PHE A 47 12.18 4.87 2.75
C PHE A 47 13.00 3.71 3.31
N ARG A 48 12.66 2.50 2.90
CA ARG A 48 13.27 1.25 3.34
C ARG A 48 13.44 0.29 2.16
N GLY A 49 14.00 -0.89 2.50
CA GLY A 49 14.30 -1.92 1.50
C GLY A 49 15.49 -1.56 0.63
N ASN A 50 15.78 -2.39 -0.36
CA ASN A 50 16.93 -2.24 -1.26
C ASN A 50 16.54 -1.37 -2.45
N GLY A 51 16.47 -0.05 -2.25
CA GLY A 51 16.07 0.89 -3.29
C GLY A 51 16.78 2.24 -3.21
N VAL A 52 16.69 2.97 -4.31
CA VAL A 52 17.06 4.39 -4.41
C VAL A 52 15.81 5.18 -4.75
N TYR A 53 15.65 6.30 -4.09
CA TYR A 53 14.47 7.17 -4.18
C TYR A 53 14.91 8.57 -4.55
N THR A 54 14.35 9.11 -5.63
CA THR A 54 14.63 10.49 -6.07
C THR A 54 13.31 11.24 -6.19
N ILE A 55 13.19 12.37 -5.50
CA ILE A 55 12.03 13.24 -5.58
C ILE A 55 12.40 14.45 -6.41
N ASN A 56 11.65 14.70 -7.47
CA ASN A 56 11.84 15.85 -8.35
C ASN A 56 10.50 16.28 -8.97
N ASN A 57 10.19 17.58 -8.91
CA ASN A 57 9.00 18.17 -9.54
C ASN A 57 7.69 17.42 -9.24
N GLY A 58 7.46 17.03 -7.99
CA GLY A 58 6.24 16.33 -7.58
C GLY A 58 6.22 14.83 -7.92
N ILE A 59 7.27 14.30 -8.49
CA ILE A 59 7.42 12.89 -8.86
C ILE A 59 8.46 12.22 -7.95
N LEU A 60 8.08 11.11 -7.36
CA LEU A 60 9.00 10.20 -6.72
C LEU A 60 9.39 9.12 -7.73
N THR A 61 10.68 9.01 -8.02
CA THR A 61 11.28 7.92 -8.81
C THR A 61 11.86 6.88 -7.87
N VAL A 62 11.54 5.63 -8.13
CA VAL A 62 11.96 4.48 -7.32
C VAL A 62 12.67 3.48 -8.20
N SER A 63 13.77 2.91 -7.70
CA SER A 63 14.51 1.82 -8.36
C SER A 63 15.07 0.87 -7.33
N GLY A 64 15.16 -0.43 -7.68
CA GLY A 64 15.76 -1.46 -6.84
C GLY A 64 14.93 -2.74 -6.73
N PRO A 65 15.49 -3.79 -6.14
CA PRO A 65 14.83 -5.08 -6.08
C PRO A 65 13.60 -5.12 -5.15
N CYS A 66 13.58 -4.32 -4.07
CA CYS A 66 12.49 -4.35 -3.11
C CYS A 66 12.39 -3.01 -2.33
N PRO A 67 12.08 -1.89 -3.00
CA PRO A 67 11.89 -0.62 -2.32
C PRO A 67 10.56 -0.56 -1.59
N HIS A 68 10.61 -0.02 -0.37
CA HIS A 68 9.46 0.21 0.50
C HIS A 68 9.33 1.68 0.88
N ILE A 69 8.11 2.19 0.89
CA ILE A 69 7.78 3.59 1.20
C ILE A 69 6.73 3.58 2.31
N TYR A 70 7.15 3.78 3.55
CA TYR A 70 6.29 3.73 4.72
C TYR A 70 5.75 5.11 5.08
N VAL A 71 4.47 5.17 5.43
CA VAL A 71 3.84 6.32 6.06
C VAL A 71 3.42 5.93 7.46
N ARG A 72 4.00 6.58 8.46
CA ARG A 72 3.73 6.27 9.86
C ARG A 72 2.32 6.65 10.27
N GLY A 73 1.69 5.83 11.07
CA GLY A 73 0.43 6.15 11.74
C GLY A 73 0.59 7.18 12.86
N SER A 74 1.79 7.30 13.42
CA SER A 74 2.14 8.30 14.43
C SER A 74 3.56 8.82 14.20
N THR A 75 3.87 9.98 14.75
CA THR A 75 5.21 10.58 14.71
C THR A 75 6.23 9.91 15.65
N LEU A 76 5.80 8.96 16.45
CA LEU A 76 6.62 8.31 17.47
C LEU A 76 7.38 7.09 16.92
N ASN A 77 8.51 6.78 17.55
CA ASN A 77 9.28 5.59 17.23
C ASN A 77 8.45 4.31 17.46
N HIS A 78 8.55 3.36 16.56
CA HIS A 78 7.76 2.12 16.57
C HIS A 78 7.81 1.32 17.87
N VAL A 79 8.91 1.39 18.60
CA VAL A 79 9.14 0.64 19.84
C VAL A 79 8.28 1.18 20.99
N ASP A 80 7.86 2.44 20.91
CA ASP A 80 7.23 3.16 22.04
C ASP A 80 5.78 3.61 21.74
N VAL A 81 5.16 3.14 20.67
CA VAL A 81 3.80 3.56 20.34
C VAL A 81 2.80 2.84 21.24
N PRO A 82 2.09 3.55 22.12
CA PRO A 82 1.04 2.91 22.93
C PRO A 82 -0.02 2.29 22.03
N LYS A 83 -0.59 1.15 22.44
CA LYS A 83 -1.70 0.50 21.73
C LYS A 83 -2.94 1.39 21.54
N THR A 84 -2.97 2.54 22.20
CA THR A 84 -4.03 3.56 22.12
C THR A 84 -3.76 4.61 21.05
N THR A 85 -2.60 4.56 20.36
CA THR A 85 -2.28 5.53 19.31
C THR A 85 -3.18 5.31 18.09
N PRO A 86 -3.70 6.39 17.48
CA PRO A 86 -4.50 6.28 16.27
C PRO A 86 -3.74 5.52 15.18
N THR A 87 -4.37 4.54 14.61
CA THR A 87 -3.80 3.69 13.57
C THR A 87 -4.65 3.81 12.32
N TRP A 88 -4.06 3.57 11.14
CA TRP A 88 -4.74 3.52 9.86
C TRP A 88 -5.64 2.27 9.76
N LYS A 89 -6.78 2.26 10.46
CA LYS A 89 -7.66 1.07 10.53
C LYS A 89 -8.55 0.91 9.31
N ASN A 90 -9.38 1.93 9.03
CA ASN A 90 -10.26 1.94 7.87
C ASN A 90 -9.73 3.03 6.94
N VAL A 91 -9.22 2.65 5.79
CA VAL A 91 -8.44 3.57 4.97
C VAL A 91 -8.79 3.49 3.49
N GLU A 92 -8.67 4.64 2.83
CA GLU A 92 -8.52 4.75 1.40
C GLU A 92 -7.09 5.21 1.13
N VAL A 93 -6.28 4.32 0.56
CA VAL A 93 -4.94 4.62 0.05
C VAL A 93 -5.04 4.94 -1.43
N THR A 94 -4.52 6.07 -1.86
CA THR A 94 -4.52 6.49 -3.26
C THR A 94 -3.10 6.79 -3.71
N PHE A 95 -2.73 6.34 -4.88
CA PHE A 95 -1.49 6.74 -5.54
C PHE A 95 -1.61 6.57 -7.05
N TYR A 96 -0.83 7.34 -7.78
CA TYR A 96 -0.64 7.13 -9.21
C TYR A 96 0.77 6.60 -9.42
N SER A 97 0.89 5.57 -10.25
CA SER A 97 2.20 5.05 -10.62
C SER A 97 2.35 4.91 -12.14
N ASN A 98 3.60 4.96 -12.58
CA ASN A 98 3.97 4.76 -13.98
C ASN A 98 5.22 3.87 -14.03
N THR A 99 5.04 2.65 -14.53
CA THR A 99 6.13 1.70 -14.71
C THR A 99 6.91 2.04 -15.97
N ILE A 100 8.15 2.49 -15.80
CA ILE A 100 9.02 2.83 -16.92
C ILE A 100 9.81 1.61 -17.37
N ASP A 101 10.37 0.86 -16.42
CA ASP A 101 11.16 -0.34 -16.69
C ASP A 101 11.00 -1.36 -15.56
N PRO A 102 10.25 -2.45 -15.79
CA PRO A 102 10.07 -3.52 -14.82
C PRO A 102 11.26 -4.49 -14.78
N GLY A 103 12.30 -4.26 -15.59
CA GLY A 103 13.39 -5.22 -15.77
C GLY A 103 13.09 -6.28 -16.84
N ARG A 104 14.14 -6.97 -17.29
CA ARG A 104 14.03 -7.93 -18.41
C ARG A 104 13.28 -9.21 -18.02
N ASN A 105 13.43 -9.67 -16.78
CA ASN A 105 12.80 -10.88 -16.26
C ASN A 105 12.28 -10.57 -14.85
N PRO A 106 11.18 -9.83 -14.72
CA PRO A 106 10.62 -9.57 -13.40
C PRO A 106 10.22 -10.90 -12.73
N VAL A 107 10.54 -10.99 -11.45
CA VAL A 107 10.12 -12.16 -10.66
C VAL A 107 8.58 -12.27 -10.66
N PRO A 108 7.99 -13.47 -10.53
CA PRO A 108 6.54 -13.65 -10.64
C PRO A 108 5.70 -12.80 -9.68
N TYR A 109 6.30 -12.35 -8.57
CA TYR A 109 5.65 -11.47 -7.60
C TYR A 109 5.96 -9.99 -7.83
N ALA A 110 6.75 -9.63 -8.85
CA ALA A 110 7.09 -8.23 -9.16
C ALA A 110 5.85 -7.41 -9.49
N GLY A 111 5.80 -6.21 -8.93
CA GLY A 111 4.66 -5.30 -9.12
C GLY A 111 4.66 -4.15 -8.13
N VAL A 112 3.54 -3.45 -8.07
CA VAL A 112 3.27 -2.41 -7.08
C VAL A 112 2.20 -2.91 -6.10
N GLU A 113 2.37 -2.59 -4.84
CA GLU A 113 1.49 -3.05 -3.77
C GLU A 113 1.27 -1.95 -2.73
N ALA A 114 0.03 -1.82 -2.28
CA ALA A 114 -0.29 -1.05 -1.08
C ALA A 114 -0.62 -2.01 0.06
N VAL A 115 0.08 -1.90 1.17
CA VAL A 115 -0.14 -2.74 2.35
C VAL A 115 -0.62 -1.86 3.50
N VAL A 116 -1.68 -2.32 4.16
CA VAL A 116 -2.30 -1.63 5.30
C VAL A 116 -2.43 -2.59 6.48
N ARG A 117 -2.79 -2.05 7.65
CA ARG A 117 -2.88 -2.82 8.89
C ARG A 117 -1.63 -3.64 9.14
N THR A 118 -0.47 -3.01 8.92
CA THR A 118 0.82 -3.70 8.94
C THR A 118 1.68 -3.25 10.09
N ASP A 119 2.39 -4.21 10.66
CA ASP A 119 3.50 -4.02 11.61
C ASP A 119 4.84 -4.49 11.03
N HIS A 120 4.91 -4.61 9.72
CA HIS A 120 6.11 -5.00 8.96
C HIS A 120 7.29 -4.01 9.12
N TYR A 121 7.22 -3.10 10.06
CA TYR A 121 8.26 -2.13 10.35
C TYR A 121 8.53 -2.02 11.85
N PRO A 122 9.81 -2.08 12.28
CA PRO A 122 10.98 -2.53 11.53
C PRO A 122 10.98 -4.04 11.34
N ASP A 123 11.67 -4.56 10.32
CA ASP A 123 11.80 -5.99 9.98
C ASP A 123 12.61 -6.79 11.03
N THR A 124 12.42 -6.53 12.30
CA THR A 124 13.20 -7.13 13.40
C THR A 124 12.51 -8.31 14.05
N ASP A 125 11.19 -8.44 13.86
CA ASP A 125 10.44 -9.56 14.40
C ASP A 125 9.61 -10.21 13.29
N LEU A 126 10.18 -11.22 12.68
CA LEU A 126 9.58 -11.95 11.56
C LEU A 126 8.29 -12.68 11.96
N CYS A 127 8.07 -12.92 13.25
CA CYS A 127 6.85 -13.54 13.76
C CYS A 127 5.69 -12.55 13.94
N ASN A 128 5.96 -11.26 13.89
CA ASN A 128 4.98 -10.19 14.08
C ASN A 128 4.77 -9.33 12.84
N THR A 129 5.36 -9.69 11.72
CA THR A 129 5.12 -8.99 10.45
C THR A 129 3.76 -9.39 9.90
N ARG A 130 2.81 -8.46 9.97
CA ARG A 130 1.45 -8.67 9.47
C ARG A 130 1.09 -7.59 8.49
N GLY A 131 0.17 -7.91 7.60
CA GLY A 131 -0.39 -6.92 6.71
C GLY A 131 -1.45 -7.51 5.79
N ILE A 132 -2.27 -6.64 5.24
CA ILE A 132 -3.17 -6.99 4.14
C ILE A 132 -2.87 -6.07 2.96
N GLY A 133 -2.47 -6.67 1.85
CA GLY A 133 -2.01 -5.99 0.64
C GLY A 133 -2.98 -6.09 -0.51
N GLY A 134 -3.05 -5.02 -1.31
CA GLY A 134 -3.61 -5.02 -2.65
C GLY A 134 -2.47 -4.89 -3.64
N LYS A 135 -2.29 -5.90 -4.49
CA LYS A 135 -1.13 -6.05 -5.36
C LYS A 135 -1.51 -6.02 -6.83
N TRP A 136 -0.79 -5.22 -7.60
CA TRP A 136 -0.86 -5.14 -9.07
C TRP A 136 0.49 -5.58 -9.64
N ASN A 137 0.52 -6.80 -10.15
CA ASN A 137 1.74 -7.39 -10.70
C ASN A 137 2.05 -6.85 -12.09
N PHE A 138 3.33 -6.79 -12.47
CA PHE A 138 3.74 -6.36 -13.80
C PHE A 138 3.25 -7.29 -14.91
N ASP A 139 3.00 -8.56 -14.60
CA ASP A 139 2.40 -9.53 -15.52
C ASP A 139 0.89 -9.37 -15.74
N GLY A 140 0.27 -8.38 -15.09
CA GLY A 140 -1.14 -8.03 -15.23
C GLY A 140 -2.07 -8.60 -14.19
N ARG A 141 -1.59 -9.45 -13.30
CA ARG A 141 -2.41 -9.94 -12.17
C ARG A 141 -2.72 -8.82 -11.18
N CYS A 142 -3.93 -8.85 -10.65
CA CYS A 142 -4.40 -8.01 -9.55
C CYS A 142 -4.97 -8.95 -8.48
N GLN A 143 -4.44 -8.91 -7.27
CA GLN A 143 -4.76 -9.89 -6.23
C GLN A 143 -4.58 -9.31 -4.83
N PHE A 144 -5.19 -9.94 -3.84
CA PHE A 144 -4.93 -9.60 -2.44
C PHE A 144 -3.86 -10.51 -1.87
N GLU A 145 -3.05 -9.94 -0.98
CA GLU A 145 -2.00 -10.63 -0.25
C GLU A 145 -2.25 -10.45 1.25
N LYS A 146 -2.28 -11.55 1.99
CA LYS A 146 -2.34 -11.54 3.44
C LYS A 146 -1.03 -12.10 3.99
N GLU A 147 -0.32 -11.27 4.68
CA GLU A 147 0.89 -11.64 5.40
C GLU A 147 0.58 -11.77 6.88
N THR A 148 0.84 -12.94 7.45
CA THR A 148 0.65 -13.22 8.88
C THR A 148 1.96 -13.38 9.62
N VAL A 149 3.03 -13.65 8.87
CA VAL A 149 4.40 -13.79 9.36
C VAL A 149 5.34 -13.69 8.16
N HIS A 150 6.52 -13.14 8.36
CA HIS A 150 7.54 -13.00 7.32
C HIS A 150 8.72 -13.95 7.56
N LEU A 151 8.52 -15.21 7.26
CA LEU A 151 9.59 -16.22 7.32
C LEU A 151 10.29 -16.35 5.97
N ASN A 152 11.52 -16.88 6.00
CA ASN A 152 12.37 -17.05 4.82
C ASN A 152 11.77 -17.94 3.73
N ASP A 153 10.78 -18.76 4.06
CA ASP A 153 10.11 -19.70 3.15
C ASP A 153 8.76 -19.20 2.62
N SER A 154 8.38 -17.96 2.94
CA SER A 154 7.09 -17.36 2.56
C SER A 154 5.85 -18.10 3.08
N SER A 155 5.99 -18.97 4.07
CA SER A 155 4.89 -19.78 4.62
C SER A 155 3.77 -18.95 5.24
N GLY A 156 4.09 -17.73 5.66
CA GLY A 156 3.15 -16.77 6.24
C GLY A 156 2.43 -15.86 5.24
N ASN A 157 2.70 -16.02 3.95
CA ASN A 157 2.18 -15.16 2.91
C ASN A 157 1.22 -15.92 2.00
N LYS A 158 0.00 -15.43 1.86
CA LYS A 158 -1.03 -16.05 1.01
C LYS A 158 -1.70 -15.04 0.09
N GLN A 159 -1.86 -15.44 -1.15
CA GLN A 159 -2.49 -14.64 -2.19
C GLN A 159 -3.83 -15.25 -2.59
N VAL A 160 -4.83 -14.41 -2.78
CA VAL A 160 -6.18 -14.84 -3.16
C VAL A 160 -6.82 -13.88 -4.15
N ASN A 161 -7.88 -14.35 -4.78
CA ASN A 161 -8.78 -13.60 -5.65
C ASN A 161 -8.06 -12.89 -6.79
N THR A 162 -7.31 -13.65 -7.60
CA THR A 162 -6.57 -13.12 -8.75
C THR A 162 -7.49 -12.79 -9.89
N VAL A 163 -7.40 -11.54 -10.40
CA VAL A 163 -8.07 -11.05 -11.61
C VAL A 163 -7.05 -10.39 -12.55
N TYR A 164 -7.44 -10.14 -13.79
CA TYR A 164 -6.60 -9.53 -14.83
C TYR A 164 -7.29 -8.28 -15.39
N PRO A 165 -7.14 -7.11 -14.75
CA PRO A 165 -7.91 -5.91 -15.10
C PRO A 165 -7.40 -5.17 -16.35
N PHE A 166 -6.20 -5.48 -16.85
CA PHE A 166 -5.64 -4.81 -18.02
C PHE A 166 -6.20 -5.39 -19.32
N MET A 167 -6.13 -4.58 -20.38
CA MET A 167 -6.69 -4.94 -21.68
C MET A 167 -6.18 -6.31 -22.16
N ASN A 168 -7.09 -7.15 -22.62
CA ASN A 168 -6.83 -8.52 -23.10
C ASN A 168 -6.13 -9.43 -22.07
N ASN A 169 -6.33 -9.18 -20.79
CA ASN A 169 -5.63 -9.88 -19.71
C ASN A 169 -4.09 -9.82 -19.87
N GLY A 170 -3.62 -8.75 -20.47
CA GLY A 170 -2.20 -8.52 -20.72
C GLY A 170 -1.44 -7.98 -19.52
N PRO A 171 -0.13 -7.75 -19.68
CA PRO A 171 0.70 -7.16 -18.63
C PRO A 171 0.29 -5.72 -18.31
N MET A 172 0.76 -5.22 -17.17
CA MET A 172 0.61 -3.82 -16.79
C MET A 172 1.20 -2.91 -17.88
N PRO A 173 0.45 -1.89 -18.35
CA PRO A 173 0.96 -0.97 -19.35
C PRO A 173 2.20 -0.21 -18.87
N LEU A 174 3.21 -0.13 -19.72
CA LEU A 174 4.42 0.66 -19.46
C LEU A 174 4.23 2.11 -19.94
N ASN A 175 5.01 3.03 -19.36
CA ASN A 175 5.02 4.45 -19.72
C ASN A 175 3.63 5.11 -19.63
N THR A 176 2.75 4.57 -18.80
CA THR A 176 1.37 5.04 -18.63
C THR A 176 1.10 5.31 -17.15
N TRP A 177 0.56 6.49 -16.85
CA TRP A 177 0.09 6.78 -15.50
C TRP A 177 -1.22 6.05 -15.24
N ILE A 178 -1.23 5.23 -14.21
CA ILE A 178 -2.41 4.51 -13.73
C ILE A 178 -2.63 4.91 -12.28
N GLY A 179 -3.84 5.32 -11.97
CA GLY A 179 -4.30 5.56 -10.60
C GLY A 179 -4.72 4.25 -9.94
N TYR A 180 -4.37 4.10 -8.69
CA TYR A 180 -4.71 2.97 -7.86
C TYR A 180 -5.35 3.46 -6.56
N LYS A 181 -6.45 2.83 -6.17
CA LYS A 181 -6.98 2.96 -4.82
C LYS A 181 -7.07 1.59 -4.18
N TYR A 182 -6.58 1.52 -2.97
CA TYR A 182 -6.71 0.38 -2.10
C TYR A 182 -7.52 0.80 -0.87
N ILE A 183 -8.65 0.16 -0.69
CA ILE A 183 -9.61 0.50 0.36
C ILE A 183 -9.72 -0.70 1.28
N VAL A 184 -9.50 -0.48 2.57
CA VAL A 184 -9.64 -1.53 3.59
C VAL A 184 -10.50 -1.00 4.71
N ARG A 185 -11.53 -1.73 5.05
CA ARG A 185 -12.50 -1.35 6.10
C ARG A 185 -12.99 -2.57 6.86
N SER A 186 -13.24 -2.36 8.14
CA SER A 186 -13.87 -3.36 8.99
C SER A 186 -15.38 -3.39 8.72
N LEU A 187 -15.94 -4.59 8.74
CA LEU A 187 -17.37 -4.84 8.66
C LEU A 187 -17.84 -5.59 9.92
N ASN A 188 -19.16 -5.62 10.12
CA ASN A 188 -19.82 -6.44 11.12
C ASN A 188 -19.19 -6.34 12.53
N ASN A 189 -19.01 -5.11 13.01
CA ASN A 189 -18.38 -4.83 14.31
C ASN A 189 -16.97 -5.44 14.44
N ASP A 190 -16.14 -5.24 13.44
CA ASP A 190 -14.75 -5.73 13.38
C ASP A 190 -14.59 -7.26 13.32
N THR A 191 -15.61 -7.99 12.93
CA THR A 191 -15.50 -9.45 12.73
C THR A 191 -15.03 -9.81 11.33
N GLU A 192 -15.10 -8.87 10.39
CA GLU A 192 -14.74 -9.05 9.00
C GLU A 192 -13.94 -7.86 8.49
N CYS A 193 -13.14 -8.09 7.47
CA CYS A 193 -12.36 -7.07 6.78
C CYS A 193 -12.67 -7.10 5.28
N CYS A 194 -13.19 -6.00 4.76
CA CYS A 194 -13.40 -5.81 3.33
C CYS A 194 -12.20 -5.10 2.73
N ALA A 195 -11.64 -5.67 1.68
CA ALA A 195 -10.56 -5.08 0.87
C ALA A 195 -11.07 -4.88 -0.57
N GLU A 196 -10.90 -3.68 -1.11
CA GLU A 196 -11.35 -3.32 -2.45
C GLU A 196 -10.20 -2.64 -3.23
N MET A 197 -10.09 -2.98 -4.50
CA MET A 197 -9.08 -2.42 -5.40
C MET A 197 -9.77 -1.70 -6.56
N TYR A 198 -9.35 -0.47 -6.81
CA TYR A 198 -9.85 0.36 -7.90
C TYR A 198 -8.71 0.83 -8.77
N MET A 199 -9.02 1.07 -10.04
CA MET A 199 -8.08 1.63 -11.01
C MET A 199 -8.69 2.82 -11.74
N ASP A 200 -7.83 3.77 -12.10
CA ASP A 200 -8.10 4.87 -13.02
C ASP A 200 -7.04 4.87 -14.14
N THR A 201 -7.47 4.89 -15.38
CA THR A 201 -6.59 4.95 -16.56
C THR A 201 -6.60 6.31 -17.25
N THR A 202 -7.27 7.31 -16.66
CA THR A 202 -7.38 8.67 -17.22
C THR A 202 -6.28 9.61 -16.74
N ASN A 203 -5.28 9.12 -15.98
CA ASN A 203 -4.25 9.94 -15.35
C ASN A 203 -4.80 11.01 -14.40
N GLY A 204 -5.97 10.76 -13.80
CA GLY A 204 -6.62 11.68 -12.88
C GLY A 204 -7.44 12.78 -13.53
N GLU A 205 -7.69 12.73 -14.83
CA GLU A 205 -8.52 13.73 -15.51
C GLU A 205 -9.90 13.81 -14.85
N ASN A 206 -10.33 15.05 -14.52
CA ASN A 206 -11.59 15.33 -13.83
C ASN A 206 -11.78 14.56 -12.50
N GLY A 207 -10.68 14.26 -11.80
CA GLY A 207 -10.66 13.49 -10.56
C GLY A 207 -10.49 11.98 -10.73
N GLY A 208 -10.33 11.52 -11.96
CA GLY A 208 -10.19 10.11 -12.34
C GLY A 208 -11.53 9.41 -12.61
N SER A 209 -11.47 8.38 -13.44
CA SER A 209 -12.58 7.46 -13.73
C SER A 209 -12.35 6.13 -13.04
N TRP A 210 -12.76 6.05 -11.78
CA TRP A 210 -12.45 4.94 -10.89
C TRP A 210 -13.35 3.73 -11.12
N ILE A 211 -12.75 2.60 -11.48
CA ILE A 211 -13.43 1.32 -11.70
C ILE A 211 -12.97 0.34 -10.62
N LYS A 212 -13.93 -0.29 -9.91
CA LYS A 212 -13.61 -1.40 -9.01
C LYS A 212 -13.14 -2.59 -9.84
N VAL A 213 -11.93 -3.07 -9.59
CA VAL A 213 -11.33 -4.19 -10.33
C VAL A 213 -11.29 -5.47 -9.51
N ASN A 214 -11.29 -5.36 -8.18
CA ASN A 214 -11.27 -6.54 -7.30
C ASN A 214 -11.88 -6.22 -5.93
N GLU A 215 -12.42 -7.24 -5.27
CA GLU A 215 -12.96 -7.15 -3.91
C GLU A 215 -12.79 -8.48 -3.19
N PHE A 216 -12.49 -8.44 -1.92
CA PHE A 216 -12.39 -9.61 -1.06
C PHE A 216 -12.86 -9.30 0.35
N ILE A 217 -13.61 -10.24 0.96
CA ILE A 217 -14.00 -10.18 2.37
C ILE A 217 -13.26 -11.26 3.13
N ASP A 218 -12.45 -10.84 4.10
CA ASP A 218 -11.73 -11.72 5.01
C ASP A 218 -12.54 -12.01 6.27
N TYR A 219 -12.96 -13.24 6.43
CA TYR A 219 -13.66 -13.78 7.59
C TYR A 219 -12.72 -14.48 8.59
N ASN A 220 -11.42 -14.17 8.59
CA ASN A 220 -10.37 -14.90 9.30
C ASN A 220 -10.04 -16.31 8.76
N GLY A 221 -10.65 -16.74 7.69
CA GLY A 221 -10.37 -18.04 7.06
C GLY A 221 -9.17 -18.05 6.12
N TRP A 222 -8.71 -16.89 5.74
CA TRP A 222 -7.58 -16.70 4.83
C TRP A 222 -6.28 -16.60 5.65
N SER A 223 -5.80 -17.73 6.14
CA SER A 223 -4.52 -17.81 6.84
C SER A 223 -3.68 -18.92 6.26
N SER A 224 -2.37 -18.77 6.33
CA SER A 224 -1.41 -19.85 6.12
C SER A 224 -1.18 -20.61 7.42
N ASP A 225 -0.63 -21.82 7.34
CA ASP A 225 -0.09 -22.51 8.50
C ASP A 225 1.05 -21.67 9.07
N VAL A 226 0.93 -21.31 10.34
CA VAL A 226 1.85 -20.39 10.99
C VAL A 226 2.75 -21.17 11.94
N PRO A 227 4.07 -20.94 11.90
CA PRO A 227 5.00 -21.54 12.86
C PRO A 227 4.63 -21.23 14.31
N SER A 228 5.11 -22.04 15.23
CA SER A 228 4.80 -21.97 16.67
C SER A 228 5.11 -20.62 17.33
N CYS A 229 6.03 -19.83 16.77
CA CYS A 229 6.35 -18.50 17.30
C CYS A 229 5.24 -17.45 17.08
N CYS A 230 4.21 -17.76 16.27
CA CYS A 230 3.22 -16.79 15.80
C CYS A 230 1.78 -17.14 16.19
N GLU A 231 1.59 -17.93 17.22
CA GLU A 231 0.26 -18.44 17.63
C GLU A 231 -0.78 -17.33 17.90
N ILE A 232 -0.34 -16.17 18.38
CA ILE A 232 -1.21 -15.06 18.77
C ILE A 232 -1.84 -14.38 17.54
N HIS A 233 -1.26 -14.53 16.36
CA HIS A 233 -1.60 -13.75 15.17
C HIS A 233 -2.26 -14.56 14.04
N ARG A 234 -2.53 -15.84 14.28
CA ARG A 234 -3.20 -16.71 13.29
C ARG A 234 -4.50 -16.10 12.80
N GLY A 235 -4.54 -15.82 11.51
CA GLY A 235 -5.74 -15.40 10.81
C GLY A 235 -6.23 -13.97 11.09
N ARG A 236 -5.63 -13.23 12.00
CA ARG A 236 -6.09 -11.89 12.36
C ARG A 236 -5.39 -10.82 11.55
N VAL A 237 -6.13 -10.18 10.67
CA VAL A 237 -5.75 -8.92 10.00
C VAL A 237 -6.83 -7.85 10.24
N LEU A 238 -7.58 -8.00 11.34
CA LEU A 238 -8.62 -7.05 11.72
C LEU A 238 -8.08 -5.91 12.58
N ASP A 239 -6.96 -6.14 13.26
CA ASP A 239 -6.34 -5.14 14.11
C ASP A 239 -5.69 -4.06 13.24
N ALA A 240 -5.93 -2.81 13.60
CA ALA A 240 -5.23 -1.69 12.99
C ALA A 240 -3.78 -1.66 13.50
N ASN A 241 -2.85 -1.39 12.61
CA ASN A 241 -1.44 -1.20 12.90
C ASN A 241 -0.98 0.18 12.46
N TYR A 242 0.25 0.53 12.81
CA TYR A 242 0.71 1.92 12.81
C TYR A 242 1.14 2.44 11.44
N THR A 243 1.20 1.58 10.43
CA THR A 243 1.79 1.92 9.13
C THR A 243 0.91 1.53 7.97
N VAL A 244 1.00 2.36 6.93
CA VAL A 244 0.64 2.01 5.57
C VAL A 244 1.91 2.08 4.76
N TYR A 245 2.16 1.16 3.85
CA TYR A 245 3.30 1.29 2.96
C TYR A 245 3.00 0.92 1.51
N LEU A 246 3.72 1.54 0.60
CA LEU A 246 3.83 1.10 -0.78
C LEU A 246 5.08 0.25 -0.92
N ARG A 247 4.93 -0.88 -1.60
CA ARG A 247 5.99 -1.80 -1.96
C ARG A 247 6.08 -1.86 -3.48
N THR A 248 7.30 -1.94 -3.99
CA THR A 248 7.57 -2.14 -5.40
C THR A 248 8.61 -3.23 -5.54
N ASP A 249 8.24 -4.37 -6.08
CA ASP A 249 9.15 -5.49 -6.21
C ASP A 249 9.75 -5.56 -7.61
N GLY A 250 11.07 -5.78 -7.65
CA GLY A 250 11.77 -6.15 -8.88
C GLY A 250 11.72 -5.09 -9.98
N VAL A 251 11.88 -3.80 -9.64
CA VAL A 251 11.76 -2.70 -10.59
C VAL A 251 13.11 -2.04 -10.88
N ILE A 252 13.38 -1.73 -12.16
CA ILE A 252 14.50 -0.87 -12.55
C ILE A 252 14.10 0.60 -12.41
N LYS A 253 12.88 0.96 -12.84
CA LYS A 253 12.39 2.34 -12.71
C LYS A 253 10.88 2.41 -12.64
N GLN A 254 10.39 2.92 -11.50
CA GLN A 254 8.99 3.21 -11.20
C GLN A 254 8.83 4.67 -10.81
N LEU A 255 7.77 5.31 -11.25
CA LEU A 255 7.41 6.67 -10.87
C LEU A 255 6.13 6.65 -10.03
N TYR A 256 6.07 7.55 -9.03
CA TYR A 256 4.88 7.78 -8.20
C TYR A 256 4.55 9.26 -8.10
N LYS A 257 3.27 9.58 -8.02
CA LYS A 257 2.72 10.90 -7.68
C LYS A 257 1.44 10.75 -6.88
N TRP A 258 1.01 11.83 -6.22
CA TRP A 258 -0.29 11.96 -5.55
C TRP A 258 -0.58 10.81 -4.56
N PHE A 259 0.44 10.41 -3.80
CA PHE A 259 0.26 9.43 -2.76
C PHE A 259 -0.44 10.05 -1.56
N SER A 260 -1.57 9.48 -1.17
CA SER A 260 -2.37 9.92 -0.04
C SER A 260 -3.00 8.75 0.72
N ILE A 261 -3.31 9.00 1.99
CA ILE A 261 -3.99 8.06 2.87
C ILE A 261 -5.06 8.85 3.62
N ARG A 262 -6.28 8.34 3.67
CA ARG A 262 -7.37 8.92 4.43
C ARG A 262 -8.06 7.87 5.28
N GLU A 263 -8.34 8.21 6.53
CA GLU A 263 -9.23 7.40 7.38
C GLU A 263 -10.67 7.59 6.93
N ILE A 264 -11.34 6.51 6.60
CA ILE A 264 -12.68 6.52 6.03
C ILE A 264 -13.71 5.95 6.99
N ASP A 265 -14.96 6.32 6.77
CA ASP A 265 -16.08 5.74 7.49
C ASP A 265 -16.36 4.32 6.96
N PRO A 266 -16.34 3.29 7.81
CA PRO A 266 -16.58 1.91 7.38
C PRO A 266 -18.03 1.61 7.00
N LEU A 267 -18.97 2.48 7.37
CA LEU A 267 -20.42 2.25 7.22
C LEU A 267 -21.01 2.80 5.91
N ASN A 268 -20.21 3.40 5.05
CA ASN A 268 -20.67 3.96 3.77
C ASN A 268 -20.29 3.08 2.59
#